data_dbaa416dae28473eb5122c6d704b209c
#
_entry.id   dbaa416dae28473eb5122c6d704b209c
#
_cell.length_a   1.000
_cell.length_b   1.000
_cell.length_c   1.000
_cell.angle_alpha   90.00
_cell.angle_beta   90.00
_cell.angle_gamma   90.00
#
_symmetry.space_group_name_H-M   'P 1'
#
loop_
_entity.id
_entity.type
_entity.pdbx_description
1 polymer ?
#
loop_
_entity_poly.entity_id
_entity_poly.type
_entity_poly.pdbx_seq_one_letter_code
_entity_poly.pdbx_strand_id
1 'polypeptide(L)'
;MRRVGDTRDRGFDLCLIAATNRDLAALASQGRFREDLYYRLRVVAIELPPLRERGQDLLLLADRFCAQLGAKYGLGELTLSEAARRALCLHDWPGNVRELRHVIESTALNISGSIIEPEHLNLPTAATALRREECSLDNDHPINLERVERSLIERALSRTGGNVSAAARLLSISREALRYRMVKFGMGSGGGDEVG
;
A
#
# COMPACT_ATOMS: atom_id res chain seq x y z
N MET A 1 6.73 -4.63 -39.61
CA MET A 1 7.45 -5.24 -38.45
C MET A 1 8.43 -6.27 -38.98
N ARG A 2 9.67 -6.27 -38.51
CA ARG A 2 10.68 -7.28 -38.88
C ARG A 2 10.87 -8.28 -37.75
N ARG A 3 10.97 -9.57 -38.09
CA ARG A 3 11.47 -10.56 -37.14
C ARG A 3 12.97 -10.32 -36.90
N VAL A 4 13.46 -10.61 -35.70
CA VAL A 4 14.89 -10.55 -35.44
C VAL A 4 15.59 -11.55 -36.38
N GLY A 5 16.49 -11.03 -37.25
CA GLY A 5 17.18 -11.82 -38.29
C GLY A 5 16.48 -11.92 -39.65
N ASP A 6 15.30 -11.30 -39.84
CA ASP A 6 14.61 -11.26 -41.15
C ASP A 6 14.85 -9.90 -41.85
N THR A 7 15.09 -9.94 -43.14
CA THR A 7 15.28 -8.74 -43.98
C THR A 7 13.97 -8.23 -44.61
N ARG A 8 12.86 -8.96 -44.50
CA ARG A 8 11.57 -8.62 -45.09
C ARG A 8 10.64 -7.97 -44.08
N ASP A 9 10.08 -6.80 -44.48
CA ASP A 9 8.98 -6.15 -43.77
C ASP A 9 7.68 -6.91 -43.99
N ARG A 10 7.00 -7.32 -42.93
CA ARG A 10 5.66 -7.90 -42.98
C ARG A 10 4.66 -6.87 -42.48
N GLY A 11 3.60 -6.63 -43.24
CA GLY A 11 2.45 -5.88 -42.83
C GLY A 11 1.70 -6.67 -41.73
N PHE A 12 1.31 -6.00 -40.64
CA PHE A 12 0.46 -6.55 -39.62
C PHE A 12 -0.69 -5.58 -39.41
N ASP A 13 -1.89 -6.11 -39.33
CA ASP A 13 -3.05 -5.39 -38.82
C ASP A 13 -3.16 -5.75 -37.35
N LEU A 14 -2.84 -4.78 -36.48
CA LEU A 14 -2.87 -4.99 -35.02
C LEU A 14 -3.39 -3.74 -34.32
N CYS A 15 -4.15 -3.96 -33.25
CA CYS A 15 -4.51 -2.93 -32.29
C CYS A 15 -3.58 -3.05 -31.08
N LEU A 16 -2.87 -1.97 -30.75
CA LEU A 16 -1.97 -1.91 -29.61
C LEU A 16 -2.67 -1.26 -28.43
N ILE A 17 -2.80 -1.99 -27.32
CA ILE A 17 -3.28 -1.47 -26.03
C ILE A 17 -2.10 -1.50 -25.06
N ALA A 18 -1.69 -0.33 -24.56
CA ALA A 18 -0.65 -0.18 -23.57
C ALA A 18 -1.27 0.28 -22.24
N ALA A 19 -0.76 -0.23 -21.12
CA ALA A 19 -1.17 0.19 -19.79
C ALA A 19 0.05 0.49 -18.93
N THR A 20 -0.03 1.54 -18.12
CA THR A 20 1.02 1.95 -17.19
C THR A 20 0.40 2.67 -15.99
N ASN A 21 1.06 2.58 -14.85
CA ASN A 21 0.76 3.38 -13.66
C ASN A 21 1.75 4.56 -13.48
N ARG A 22 2.64 4.79 -14.45
CA ARG A 22 3.64 5.85 -14.42
C ARG A 22 3.21 7.03 -15.29
N ASP A 23 3.56 8.22 -14.87
CA ASP A 23 3.44 9.42 -15.70
C ASP A 23 4.51 9.38 -16.81
N LEU A 24 4.09 8.93 -18.01
CA LEU A 24 4.97 8.83 -19.16
C LEU A 24 5.39 10.22 -19.70
N ALA A 25 4.57 11.27 -19.49
CA ALA A 25 4.91 12.62 -19.91
C ALA A 25 6.08 13.15 -19.08
N ALA A 26 6.00 13.00 -17.75
CA ALA A 26 7.09 13.36 -16.85
C ALA A 26 8.37 12.55 -17.12
N LEU A 27 8.24 11.26 -17.43
CA LEU A 27 9.41 10.43 -17.76
C LEU A 27 10.04 10.82 -19.09
N ALA A 28 9.25 11.21 -20.09
CA ALA A 28 9.75 11.68 -21.39
C ALA A 28 10.50 13.01 -21.24
N SER A 29 9.95 13.97 -20.49
CA SER A 29 10.62 15.25 -20.22
C SER A 29 11.94 15.11 -19.46
N GLN A 30 12.09 14.05 -18.63
CA GLN A 30 13.32 13.70 -17.92
C GLN A 30 14.30 12.87 -18.77
N GLY A 31 14.00 12.58 -20.03
CA GLY A 31 14.81 11.70 -20.90
C GLY A 31 14.82 10.22 -20.50
N ARG A 32 13.97 9.81 -19.55
CA ARG A 32 13.86 8.43 -19.05
C ARG A 32 12.90 7.57 -19.86
N PHE A 33 12.15 8.18 -20.76
CA PHE A 33 11.28 7.53 -21.73
C PHE A 33 11.44 8.21 -23.09
N ARG A 34 11.43 7.43 -24.17
CA ARG A 34 11.60 8.00 -25.51
C ARG A 34 10.38 8.82 -25.89
N GLU A 35 10.60 10.04 -26.30
CA GLU A 35 9.54 10.99 -26.64
C GLU A 35 8.76 10.55 -27.90
N ASP A 36 9.46 10.00 -28.91
CA ASP A 36 8.81 9.47 -30.14
C ASP A 36 7.87 8.30 -29.83
N LEU A 37 8.23 7.44 -28.88
CA LEU A 37 7.38 6.33 -28.44
C LEU A 37 6.19 6.83 -27.62
N TYR A 38 6.38 7.85 -26.78
CA TYR A 38 5.30 8.46 -26.02
C TYR A 38 4.19 9.00 -26.93
N TYR A 39 4.54 9.77 -27.97
CA TYR A 39 3.54 10.31 -28.92
C TYR A 39 2.85 9.22 -29.73
N ARG A 40 3.54 8.14 -30.08
CA ARG A 40 2.93 7.00 -30.78
C ARG A 40 1.94 6.22 -29.93
N LEU A 41 2.16 6.14 -28.61
CA LEU A 41 1.27 5.44 -27.69
C LEU A 41 0.08 6.29 -27.27
N ARG A 42 0.23 7.63 -27.21
CA ARG A 42 -0.79 8.56 -26.70
C ARG A 42 -1.81 8.99 -27.77
N VAL A 43 -2.18 8.13 -28.70
CA VAL A 43 -3.23 8.46 -29.68
C VAL A 43 -4.60 8.56 -29.00
N VAL A 44 -4.91 7.62 -28.13
CA VAL A 44 -6.09 7.64 -27.24
C VAL A 44 -5.63 7.31 -25.84
N ALA A 45 -5.84 8.22 -24.89
CA ALA A 45 -5.51 8.00 -23.49
C ALA A 45 -6.81 7.87 -22.66
N ILE A 46 -6.89 6.79 -21.90
CA ILE A 46 -7.99 6.56 -20.94
C ILE A 46 -7.37 6.59 -19.55
N GLU A 47 -7.72 7.59 -18.76
CA GLU A 47 -7.30 7.72 -17.39
C GLU A 47 -8.31 7.03 -16.47
N LEU A 48 -7.84 6.06 -15.70
CA LEU A 48 -8.66 5.35 -14.72
C LEU A 48 -8.47 6.00 -13.34
N PRO A 49 -9.51 6.61 -12.77
CA PRO A 49 -9.40 7.20 -11.44
C PRO A 49 -9.15 6.11 -10.38
N PRO A 50 -8.42 6.43 -9.30
CA PRO A 50 -8.19 5.50 -8.20
C PRO A 50 -9.52 5.13 -7.52
N LEU A 51 -9.54 3.97 -6.83
CA LEU A 51 -10.78 3.42 -6.27
C LEU A 51 -11.46 4.37 -5.27
N ARG A 52 -10.68 5.11 -4.47
CA ARG A 52 -11.19 6.14 -3.53
C ARG A 52 -12.00 7.26 -4.20
N GLU A 53 -11.80 7.50 -5.49
CA GLU A 53 -12.49 8.54 -6.26
C GLU A 53 -13.72 8.01 -7.02
N ARG A 54 -13.98 6.68 -6.96
CA ARG A 54 -15.06 6.04 -7.71
C ARG A 54 -16.38 5.93 -6.94
N GLY A 55 -16.45 6.48 -5.72
CA GLY A 55 -17.69 6.53 -4.95
C GLY A 55 -18.33 5.14 -4.73
N GLN A 56 -19.52 4.95 -5.29
CA GLN A 56 -20.31 3.71 -5.10
C GLN A 56 -19.74 2.48 -5.80
N ASP A 57 -18.85 2.64 -6.78
CA ASP A 57 -18.21 1.49 -7.48
C ASP A 57 -17.46 0.58 -6.51
N LEU A 58 -16.92 1.15 -5.42
CA LEU A 58 -16.25 0.40 -4.37
C LEU A 58 -17.15 -0.70 -3.80
N LEU A 59 -18.38 -0.34 -3.41
CA LEU A 59 -19.32 -1.29 -2.79
C LEU A 59 -19.83 -2.30 -3.80
N LEU A 60 -20.10 -1.89 -5.04
CA LEU A 60 -20.50 -2.79 -6.13
C LEU A 60 -19.42 -3.84 -6.42
N LEU A 61 -18.14 -3.41 -6.44
CA LEU A 61 -17.01 -4.32 -6.61
C LEU A 61 -16.86 -5.27 -5.42
N ALA A 62 -17.04 -4.77 -4.20
CA ALA A 62 -16.97 -5.57 -2.99
C ALA A 62 -18.05 -6.67 -2.99
N ASP A 63 -19.31 -6.33 -3.27
CA ASP A 63 -20.41 -7.29 -3.38
C ASP A 63 -20.14 -8.33 -4.47
N ARG A 64 -19.65 -7.90 -5.63
CA ARG A 64 -19.28 -8.80 -6.71
C ARG A 64 -18.17 -9.78 -6.29
N PHE A 65 -17.16 -9.31 -5.54
CA PHE A 65 -16.12 -10.19 -5.04
C PHE A 65 -16.64 -11.16 -3.99
N CYS A 66 -17.52 -10.73 -3.08
CA CYS A 66 -18.18 -11.62 -2.13
C CYS A 66 -18.93 -12.76 -2.85
N ALA A 67 -19.73 -12.44 -3.86
CA ALA A 67 -20.47 -13.43 -4.64
C ALA A 67 -19.53 -14.39 -5.39
N GLN A 68 -18.48 -13.86 -6.05
CA GLN A 68 -17.51 -14.68 -6.79
C GLN A 68 -16.72 -15.62 -5.87
N LEU A 69 -16.29 -15.13 -4.70
CA LEU A 69 -15.49 -15.91 -3.76
C LEU A 69 -16.33 -16.91 -3.00
N GLY A 70 -17.58 -16.56 -2.63
CA GLY A 70 -18.55 -17.49 -2.06
C GLY A 70 -18.78 -18.69 -2.98
N ALA A 71 -18.98 -18.45 -4.28
CA ALA A 71 -19.12 -19.50 -5.29
C ALA A 71 -17.81 -20.29 -5.49
N LYS A 72 -16.66 -19.60 -5.58
CA LYS A 72 -15.35 -20.24 -5.82
C LYS A 72 -14.94 -21.20 -4.70
N TYR A 73 -15.21 -20.83 -3.45
CA TYR A 73 -14.76 -21.60 -2.28
C TYR A 73 -15.89 -22.43 -1.64
N GLY A 74 -17.09 -22.41 -2.20
CA GLY A 74 -18.23 -23.16 -1.65
C GLY A 74 -18.72 -22.66 -0.29
N LEU A 75 -18.53 -21.36 0.01
CA LEU A 75 -18.86 -20.75 1.29
C LEU A 75 -20.33 -20.26 1.35
N GLY A 76 -21.11 -20.48 0.29
CA GLY A 76 -22.46 -19.95 0.17
C GLY A 76 -22.47 -18.46 -0.18
N GLU A 77 -23.57 -17.80 0.17
CA GLU A 77 -23.75 -16.37 -0.10
C GLU A 77 -23.04 -15.54 0.96
N LEU A 78 -21.91 -14.94 0.59
CA LEU A 78 -21.18 -14.01 1.44
C LEU A 78 -21.75 -12.61 1.29
N THR A 79 -22.09 -11.97 2.41
CA THR A 79 -22.64 -10.61 2.46
C THR A 79 -21.83 -9.71 3.38
N LEU A 80 -21.81 -8.41 3.07
CA LEU A 80 -21.17 -7.37 3.90
C LEU A 80 -22.22 -6.75 4.82
N SER A 81 -21.95 -6.66 6.12
CA SER A 81 -22.78 -5.87 7.03
C SER A 81 -22.67 -4.37 6.70
N GLU A 82 -23.67 -3.57 7.13
CA GLU A 82 -23.63 -2.13 6.95
C GLU A 82 -22.42 -1.47 7.64
N ALA A 83 -21.96 -2.03 8.75
CA ALA A 83 -20.77 -1.58 9.44
C ALA A 83 -19.49 -1.88 8.63
N ALA A 84 -19.40 -3.08 8.01
CA ALA A 84 -18.32 -3.45 7.13
C ALA A 84 -18.28 -2.56 5.87
N ARG A 85 -19.44 -2.27 5.26
CA ARG A 85 -19.55 -1.33 4.12
C ARG A 85 -18.99 0.04 4.46
N ARG A 86 -19.33 0.59 5.63
CA ARG A 86 -18.78 1.87 6.11
C ARG A 86 -17.27 1.80 6.31
N ALA A 87 -16.76 0.71 6.89
CA ALA A 87 -15.32 0.53 7.07
C ALA A 87 -14.55 0.49 5.73
N LEU A 88 -15.11 -0.17 4.71
CA LEU A 88 -14.54 -0.17 3.36
C LEU A 88 -14.51 1.24 2.74
N CYS A 89 -15.55 2.06 2.95
CA CYS A 89 -15.61 3.42 2.42
C CYS A 89 -14.61 4.39 3.10
N LEU A 90 -14.20 4.11 4.32
CA LEU A 90 -13.24 4.93 5.07
C LEU A 90 -11.78 4.65 4.71
N HIS A 91 -11.50 3.58 3.98
CA HIS A 91 -10.15 3.18 3.60
C HIS A 91 -9.73 3.80 2.26
N ASP A 92 -8.46 4.23 2.15
CA ASP A 92 -7.93 4.96 0.97
C ASP A 92 -7.61 4.08 -0.24
N TRP A 93 -7.52 2.77 -0.06
CA TRP A 93 -7.26 1.78 -1.11
C TRP A 93 -6.02 2.09 -1.97
N PRO A 94 -4.82 2.21 -1.40
CA PRO A 94 -3.61 2.48 -2.17
C PRO A 94 -3.33 1.41 -3.24
N GLY A 95 -3.66 0.15 -2.97
CA GLY A 95 -3.60 -0.97 -3.92
C GLY A 95 -4.84 -1.10 -4.83
N ASN A 96 -5.79 -0.15 -4.74
CA ASN A 96 -6.99 -0.08 -5.57
C ASN A 96 -7.80 -1.40 -5.56
N VAL A 97 -8.30 -1.80 -6.71
CA VAL A 97 -9.15 -3.00 -6.88
C VAL A 97 -8.41 -4.29 -6.49
N ARG A 98 -7.08 -4.34 -6.66
CA ARG A 98 -6.28 -5.52 -6.25
C ARG A 98 -6.27 -5.68 -4.74
N GLU A 99 -6.10 -4.60 -4.01
CA GLU A 99 -6.13 -4.60 -2.54
C GLU A 99 -7.52 -4.97 -2.03
N LEU A 100 -8.58 -4.35 -2.56
CA LEU A 100 -9.97 -4.67 -2.21
C LEU A 100 -10.25 -6.16 -2.38
N ARG A 101 -9.89 -6.73 -3.54
CA ARG A 101 -10.08 -8.15 -3.81
C ARG A 101 -9.31 -9.02 -2.81
N HIS A 102 -8.06 -8.67 -2.52
CA HIS A 102 -7.23 -9.43 -1.57
C HIS A 102 -7.80 -9.39 -0.14
N VAL A 103 -8.27 -8.23 0.30
CA VAL A 103 -8.91 -8.09 1.63
C VAL A 103 -10.15 -8.97 1.72
N ILE A 104 -11.05 -8.92 0.73
CA ILE A 104 -12.27 -9.75 0.75
C ILE A 104 -11.92 -11.24 0.64
N GLU A 105 -10.95 -11.61 -0.20
CA GLU A 105 -10.54 -13.02 -0.35
C GLU A 105 -9.91 -13.56 0.94
N SER A 106 -9.03 -12.81 1.59
CA SER A 106 -8.46 -13.23 2.87
C SER A 106 -9.50 -13.31 3.98
N THR A 107 -10.47 -12.40 3.98
CA THR A 107 -11.61 -12.43 4.92
C THR A 107 -12.47 -13.67 4.69
N ALA A 108 -12.84 -13.93 3.44
CA ALA A 108 -13.69 -15.08 3.09
C ALA A 108 -13.08 -16.43 3.52
N LEU A 109 -11.74 -16.54 3.46
CA LEU A 109 -11.03 -17.77 3.87
C LEU A 109 -10.92 -17.95 5.39
N ASN A 110 -11.06 -16.88 6.16
CA ASN A 110 -10.87 -16.89 7.62
C ASN A 110 -12.17 -16.75 8.42
N ILE A 111 -13.30 -16.44 7.77
CA ILE A 111 -14.57 -16.26 8.44
C ILE A 111 -15.27 -17.60 8.64
N SER A 112 -15.89 -17.78 9.81
CA SER A 112 -16.79 -18.91 10.11
C SER A 112 -18.24 -18.45 10.03
N GLY A 113 -18.72 -18.12 8.81
CA GLY A 113 -20.07 -17.62 8.61
C GLY A 113 -20.25 -16.97 7.24
N SER A 114 -21.45 -16.43 6.99
CA SER A 114 -21.80 -15.81 5.69
C SER A 114 -21.82 -14.29 5.72
N ILE A 115 -21.74 -13.65 6.92
CA ILE A 115 -21.79 -12.20 7.06
C ILE A 115 -20.40 -11.69 7.45
N ILE A 116 -19.86 -10.79 6.64
CA ILE A 116 -18.58 -10.13 6.88
C ILE A 116 -18.83 -8.89 7.74
N GLU A 117 -18.29 -8.89 8.95
CA GLU A 117 -18.28 -7.78 9.89
C GLU A 117 -16.95 -6.97 9.78
N PRO A 118 -16.89 -5.72 10.28
CA PRO A 118 -15.69 -4.90 10.22
C PRO A 118 -14.43 -5.55 10.82
N GLU A 119 -14.60 -6.31 11.92
CA GLU A 119 -13.51 -7.01 12.59
C GLU A 119 -12.92 -8.15 11.76
N HIS A 120 -13.68 -8.68 10.82
CA HIS A 120 -13.20 -9.70 9.88
C HIS A 120 -12.35 -9.08 8.76
N LEU A 121 -12.58 -7.78 8.46
CA LEU A 121 -11.83 -7.07 7.44
C LEU A 121 -10.44 -6.70 7.97
N ASN A 122 -9.43 -7.43 7.51
CA ASN A 122 -8.03 -7.12 7.82
C ASN A 122 -7.58 -5.87 7.05
N LEU A 123 -8.27 -4.74 7.31
CA LEU A 123 -7.92 -3.46 6.70
C LEU A 123 -6.61 -2.98 7.33
N PRO A 124 -5.59 -2.69 6.53
CA PRO A 124 -4.40 -2.06 7.05
C PRO A 124 -4.80 -0.68 7.58
N THR A 125 -4.83 -0.52 8.90
CA THR A 125 -4.90 0.81 9.50
C THR A 125 -3.67 1.60 9.07
N ALA A 126 -3.73 2.95 9.07
CA ALA A 126 -2.59 3.79 8.72
C ALA A 126 -1.29 3.36 9.45
N ALA A 127 -1.42 2.86 10.69
CA ALA A 127 -0.31 2.27 11.46
C ALA A 127 0.20 0.93 10.86
N THR A 128 -0.65 0.16 10.18
CA THR A 128 -0.29 -1.12 9.54
C THR A 128 0.24 -0.90 8.13
N ALA A 129 -0.23 0.14 7.43
CA ALA A 129 0.30 0.56 6.14
C ALA A 129 1.76 1.03 6.28
N LEU A 130 2.06 1.83 7.30
CA LEU A 130 3.44 2.24 7.64
C LEU A 130 4.33 1.04 7.98
N ARG A 131 3.79 0.00 8.64
CA ARG A 131 4.53 -1.25 8.89
C ARG A 131 4.82 -2.05 7.62
N ARG A 132 3.91 -2.04 6.63
CA ARG A 132 4.14 -2.73 5.34
C ARG A 132 5.16 -2.01 4.48
N GLU A 133 5.17 -0.69 4.46
CA GLU A 133 6.21 0.10 3.78
C GLU A 133 7.58 -0.11 4.43
N GLU A 134 7.63 -0.30 5.75
CA GLU A 134 8.88 -0.56 6.49
C GLU A 134 9.39 -2.01 6.33
N CYS A 135 8.52 -2.98 6.03
CA CYS A 135 8.89 -4.40 5.90
C CYS A 135 8.94 -4.92 4.45
N SER A 136 8.52 -4.14 3.44
CA SER A 136 8.59 -4.56 2.04
C SER A 136 10.00 -4.35 1.51
N LEU A 137 10.85 -5.36 1.62
CA LEU A 137 12.16 -5.43 0.97
C LEU A 137 12.08 -5.48 -0.57
N ASP A 138 10.85 -5.65 -1.11
CA ASP A 138 10.59 -5.80 -2.55
C ASP A 138 10.29 -4.48 -3.30
N ASN A 139 10.27 -3.35 -2.60
CA ASN A 139 10.17 -2.06 -3.28
C ASN A 139 11.56 -1.57 -3.67
N ASP A 140 11.74 -1.31 -4.95
CA ASP A 140 12.94 -0.77 -5.62
C ASP A 140 13.34 0.66 -5.13
N HIS A 141 12.85 1.06 -3.94
CA HIS A 141 13.26 2.29 -3.27
C HIS A 141 14.29 1.99 -2.18
N PRO A 142 15.41 2.72 -2.17
CA PRO A 142 16.43 2.55 -1.14
C PRO A 142 15.78 2.77 0.24
N ILE A 143 15.81 1.72 1.08
CA ILE A 143 15.34 1.81 2.45
C ILE A 143 16.26 2.76 3.20
N ASN A 144 15.76 3.89 3.60
CA ASN A 144 16.51 4.81 4.46
C ASN A 144 16.47 4.28 5.90
N LEU A 145 17.53 3.58 6.29
CA LEU A 145 17.68 2.98 7.63
C LEU A 145 17.48 4.03 8.74
N GLU A 146 17.94 5.26 8.53
CA GLU A 146 17.80 6.34 9.52
C GLU A 146 16.32 6.72 9.74
N ARG A 147 15.50 6.68 8.69
CA ARG A 147 14.06 6.95 8.78
C ARG A 147 13.33 5.86 9.55
N VAL A 148 13.67 4.60 9.30
CA VAL A 148 13.12 3.44 10.03
C VAL A 148 13.53 3.49 11.50
N GLU A 149 14.79 3.73 11.79
CA GLU A 149 15.34 3.84 13.14
C GLU A 149 14.66 4.97 13.92
N ARG A 150 14.48 6.13 13.30
CA ARG A 150 13.77 7.27 13.88
C ARG A 150 12.33 6.93 14.24
N SER A 151 11.58 6.29 13.32
CA SER A 151 10.17 5.95 13.56
C SER A 151 10.00 4.93 14.68
N LEU A 152 10.93 3.98 14.80
CA LEU A 152 10.94 3.00 15.90
C LEU A 152 11.18 3.67 17.25
N ILE A 153 12.09 4.64 17.33
CA ILE A 153 12.38 5.39 18.55
C ILE A 153 11.16 6.25 18.96
N GLU A 154 10.57 6.99 18.02
CA GLU A 154 9.37 7.81 18.27
C GLU A 154 8.21 6.96 18.82
N ARG A 155 7.98 5.79 18.25
CA ARG A 155 6.93 4.85 18.71
C ARG A 155 7.24 4.28 20.10
N ALA A 156 8.48 3.92 20.39
CA ALA A 156 8.87 3.41 21.69
C ALA A 156 8.70 4.46 22.78
N LEU A 157 9.08 5.72 22.51
CA LEU A 157 8.89 6.84 23.42
C LEU A 157 7.41 7.15 23.66
N SER A 158 6.58 7.17 22.61
CA SER A 158 5.14 7.39 22.72
C SER A 158 4.46 6.31 23.59
N ARG A 159 4.83 5.03 23.39
CA ARG A 159 4.28 3.91 24.19
C ARG A 159 4.70 3.93 25.66
N THR A 160 5.82 4.52 25.96
CA THR A 160 6.39 4.58 27.33
C THR A 160 6.20 5.93 27.99
N GLY A 161 5.38 6.83 27.41
CA GLY A 161 5.13 8.17 27.95
C GLY A 161 6.39 9.02 28.08
N GLY A 162 7.35 8.86 27.15
CA GLY A 162 8.63 9.59 27.17
C GLY A 162 9.72 8.97 28.07
N ASN A 163 9.45 7.85 28.74
CA ASN A 163 10.44 7.20 29.61
C ASN A 163 11.53 6.50 28.79
N VAL A 164 12.71 7.16 28.72
CA VAL A 164 13.87 6.70 27.92
C VAL A 164 14.36 5.31 28.35
N SER A 165 14.34 5.01 29.66
CA SER A 165 14.80 3.71 30.15
C SER A 165 13.83 2.57 29.78
N ALA A 166 12.53 2.82 29.82
CA ALA A 166 11.51 1.88 29.39
C ALA A 166 11.52 1.70 27.86
N ALA A 167 11.68 2.78 27.10
CA ALA A 167 11.81 2.74 25.66
C ALA A 167 13.05 1.96 25.20
N ALA A 168 14.20 2.14 25.83
CA ALA A 168 15.42 1.41 25.55
C ALA A 168 15.25 -0.11 25.76
N ARG A 169 14.58 -0.52 26.85
CA ARG A 169 14.22 -1.93 27.08
C ARG A 169 13.29 -2.48 26.01
N LEU A 170 12.31 -1.69 25.58
CA LEU A 170 11.35 -2.08 24.54
C LEU A 170 12.01 -2.27 23.18
N LEU A 171 13.08 -1.51 22.91
CA LEU A 171 13.87 -1.62 21.68
C LEU A 171 15.06 -2.61 21.80
N SER A 172 15.25 -3.24 22.97
CA SER A 172 16.37 -4.17 23.25
C SER A 172 17.75 -3.53 23.03
N ILE A 173 17.89 -2.22 23.32
CA ILE A 173 19.14 -1.48 23.25
C ILE A 173 19.50 -0.85 24.61
N SER A 174 20.76 -0.44 24.78
CA SER A 174 21.16 0.26 25.99
C SER A 174 20.57 1.66 26.06
N ARG A 175 20.34 2.18 27.28
CA ARG A 175 19.85 3.54 27.49
C ARG A 175 20.75 4.60 26.84
N GLU A 176 22.07 4.38 26.88
CA GLU A 176 23.06 5.28 26.27
C GLU A 176 22.97 5.27 24.75
N ALA A 177 22.82 4.09 24.16
CA ALA A 177 22.61 3.94 22.71
C ALA A 177 21.34 4.65 22.24
N LEU A 178 20.25 4.57 23.01
CA LEU A 178 19.02 5.28 22.69
C LEU A 178 19.20 6.80 22.80
N ARG A 179 19.84 7.31 23.87
CA ARG A 179 20.13 8.74 24.03
C ARG A 179 20.98 9.29 22.87
N TYR A 180 22.03 8.58 22.49
CA TYR A 180 22.87 8.97 21.37
C TYR A 180 22.04 9.13 20.07
N ARG A 181 21.18 8.17 19.77
CA ARG A 181 20.29 8.21 18.60
C ARG A 181 19.25 9.33 18.68
N MET A 182 18.69 9.57 19.86
CA MET A 182 17.75 10.68 20.08
C MET A 182 18.42 12.03 19.78
N VAL A 183 19.67 12.23 20.24
CA VAL A 183 20.45 13.45 19.91
C VAL A 183 20.74 13.54 18.42
N LYS A 184 21.18 12.43 17.80
CA LYS A 184 21.44 12.36 16.35
C LYS A 184 20.22 12.75 15.51
N PHE A 185 19.02 12.35 15.93
CA PHE A 185 17.77 12.63 15.21
C PHE A 185 17.08 13.92 15.65
N GLY A 186 17.69 14.73 16.52
CA GLY A 186 17.12 15.99 17.01
C GLY A 186 15.87 15.81 17.89
N MET A 187 15.69 14.63 18.48
CA MET A 187 14.65 14.35 19.46
C MET A 187 15.15 14.78 20.84
N GLY A 188 15.12 16.10 21.10
CA GLY A 188 15.57 16.62 22.37
C GLY A 188 14.72 16.11 23.53
N SER A 189 15.35 15.67 24.61
CA SER A 189 14.72 15.35 25.88
C SER A 189 14.11 16.62 26.48
N GLY A 190 12.80 16.80 26.30
CA GLY A 190 12.04 17.73 27.12
C GLY A 190 12.00 17.23 28.54
N GLY A 191 12.74 17.86 29.43
CA GLY A 191 12.48 18.02 30.84
C GLY A 191 12.62 16.81 31.77
N GLY A 192 13.47 16.94 32.77
CA GLY A 192 13.34 16.27 34.06
C GLY A 192 14.56 15.49 34.56
N ASP A 193 15.70 16.14 34.68
CA ASP A 193 16.64 15.80 35.74
C ASP A 193 16.44 16.84 36.87
N GLU A 194 15.50 16.60 37.79
CA GLU A 194 15.58 17.15 39.13
C GLU A 194 15.91 16.03 40.09
N VAL A 195 17.01 16.22 40.71
CA VAL A 195 17.70 15.77 41.85
C VAL A 195 16.75 15.37 43.01
N GLY A 196 17.03 14.26 43.67
CA GLY A 196 16.55 13.81 44.95
C GLY A 196 17.30 12.55 45.37
#